data_737fea85083346d69ccb2915f82022b8
#
_entry.id   737fea85083346d69ccb2915f82022b8
#
_cell.length_a   1.000
_cell.length_b   1.000
_cell.length_c   1.000
_cell.angle_alpha   90.00
_cell.angle_beta   90.00
_cell.angle_gamma   90.00
#
_symmetry.space_group_name_H-M   'P 1'
#
loop_
_entity.id
_entity.type
_entity.pdbx_description
1 polymer ?
#
loop_
_entity_poly.entity_id
_entity_poly.type
_entity_poly.pdbx_seq_one_letter_code
_entity_poly.pdbx_strand_id
1 'polypeptide(L)'
;DLELQLKDLETLEKRIGAIERKAKSGDKESEKIYKVYTEAREHLVSGDSIRSLDIDEGLFKFLDELQLITAKPVIYVCNVDESSVVNGNEHVDNVKELVANENAEILVLGARIESDIAELDNFEERKMFLEDLGLEQAGVSKLIKNAYSLLDLQTYFTAGEKEVRAWTIKKGMTAPQAAGVIHTDFEKGFIKAEVIKFSDFVEYGSETSVKEAGKLMIQGKEYVVNDGDVMHFRFNV
;
A
#
# COMPACT_ATOMS: atom_id res chain seq x y z
N ASP A 1 18.18 -10.62 -2.23
CA ASP A 1 17.02 -11.50 -1.92
C ASP A 1 17.42 -12.87 -1.34
N LEU A 2 18.59 -13.45 -1.67
CA LEU A 2 18.99 -14.80 -1.23
C LEU A 2 18.82 -15.04 0.29
N GLU A 3 19.25 -14.12 1.14
CA GLU A 3 19.10 -14.25 2.60
C GLU A 3 17.63 -14.30 3.03
N LEU A 4 16.77 -13.52 2.36
CA LEU A 4 15.33 -13.51 2.63
C LEU A 4 14.67 -14.82 2.16
N GLN A 5 15.08 -15.32 1.00
CA GLN A 5 14.63 -16.62 0.48
C GLN A 5 15.05 -17.78 1.39
N LEU A 6 16.28 -17.78 1.90
CA LEU A 6 16.74 -18.80 2.86
C LEU A 6 15.94 -18.74 4.16
N LYS A 7 15.55 -17.57 4.63
CA LYS A 7 14.71 -17.42 5.82
C LYS A 7 13.30 -17.96 5.62
N ASP A 8 12.73 -17.70 4.47
CA ASP A 8 11.41 -18.22 4.11
C ASP A 8 11.45 -19.75 3.91
N LEU A 9 12.54 -20.27 3.31
CA LEU A 9 12.77 -21.69 3.15
C LEU A 9 12.80 -22.42 4.52
N GLU A 10 13.52 -21.88 5.50
CA GLU A 10 13.53 -22.42 6.87
C GLU A 10 12.11 -22.46 7.48
N THR A 11 11.33 -21.42 7.24
CA THR A 11 9.94 -21.34 7.73
C THR A 11 9.05 -22.40 7.08
N LEU A 12 9.15 -22.56 5.76
CA LEU A 12 8.40 -23.57 5.00
C LEU A 12 8.78 -24.99 5.39
N GLU A 13 10.06 -25.30 5.53
CA GLU A 13 10.52 -26.64 5.92
C GLU A 13 9.98 -27.05 7.30
N LYS A 14 9.98 -26.13 8.26
CA LYS A 14 9.35 -26.34 9.56
C LYS A 14 7.86 -26.68 9.45
N ARG A 15 7.13 -25.91 8.61
CA ARG A 15 5.69 -26.08 8.43
C ARG A 15 5.36 -27.37 7.67
N ILE A 16 6.13 -27.71 6.65
CA ILE A 16 6.01 -28.96 5.90
C ILE A 16 6.19 -30.14 6.86
N GLY A 17 7.26 -30.15 7.67
CA GLY A 17 7.49 -31.21 8.65
C GLY A 17 6.36 -31.37 9.68
N ALA A 18 5.71 -30.28 10.07
CA ALA A 18 4.59 -30.33 11.02
C ALA A 18 3.30 -30.92 10.41
N ILE A 19 3.03 -30.67 9.10
CA ILE A 19 1.78 -31.08 8.46
C ILE A 19 1.88 -32.42 7.72
N GLU A 20 3.09 -32.88 7.40
CA GLU A 20 3.35 -34.06 6.56
C GLU A 20 2.64 -35.33 7.05
N ARG A 21 2.65 -35.59 8.37
CA ARG A 21 1.98 -36.78 8.95
C ARG A 21 0.48 -36.76 8.74
N LYS A 22 -0.16 -35.59 8.91
CA LYS A 22 -1.61 -35.43 8.72
C LYS A 22 -1.98 -35.57 7.25
N ALA A 23 -1.20 -34.96 6.35
CA ALA A 23 -1.39 -35.09 4.92
C ALA A 23 -1.29 -36.56 4.48
N LYS A 24 -0.30 -37.31 4.95
CA LYS A 24 -0.14 -38.75 4.66
C LYS A 24 -1.22 -39.64 5.28
N SER A 25 -1.95 -39.19 6.27
CA SER A 25 -3.08 -39.93 6.86
C SER A 25 -4.40 -39.74 6.12
N GLY A 26 -4.44 -38.97 5.02
CA GLY A 26 -5.61 -38.78 4.17
C GLY A 26 -6.51 -37.60 4.58
N ASP A 27 -6.00 -36.68 5.40
CA ASP A 27 -6.69 -35.42 5.72
C ASP A 27 -6.61 -34.47 4.52
N LYS A 28 -7.73 -34.30 3.83
CA LYS A 28 -7.81 -33.56 2.52
C LYS A 28 -7.36 -32.11 2.61
N GLU A 29 -7.57 -31.45 3.75
CA GLU A 29 -7.13 -30.07 3.94
C GLU A 29 -5.61 -30.03 4.12
N SER A 30 -5.07 -30.90 4.96
CA SER A 30 -3.63 -31.03 5.17
C SER A 30 -2.88 -31.44 3.89
N GLU A 31 -3.49 -32.26 3.04
CA GLU A 31 -2.92 -32.62 1.72
C GLU A 31 -2.80 -31.40 0.80
N LYS A 32 -3.83 -30.55 0.78
CA LYS A 32 -3.80 -29.29 0.00
C LYS A 32 -2.70 -28.36 0.49
N ILE A 33 -2.64 -28.13 1.81
CA ILE A 33 -1.65 -27.25 2.41
C ILE A 33 -0.24 -27.79 2.17
N TYR A 34 -0.03 -29.10 2.33
CA TYR A 34 1.26 -29.75 2.10
C TYR A 34 1.73 -29.55 0.64
N LYS A 35 0.81 -29.67 -0.32
CA LYS A 35 1.12 -29.45 -1.74
C LYS A 35 1.56 -27.99 -1.99
N VAL A 36 0.80 -27.04 -1.47
CA VAL A 36 1.11 -25.60 -1.61
C VAL A 36 2.47 -25.27 -1.00
N TYR A 37 2.75 -25.75 0.21
CA TYR A 37 4.04 -25.50 0.86
C TYR A 37 5.21 -26.16 0.13
N THR A 38 5.00 -27.34 -0.46
CA THR A 38 6.04 -28.02 -1.23
C THR A 38 6.33 -27.27 -2.52
N GLU A 39 5.31 -26.80 -3.23
CA GLU A 39 5.43 -25.99 -4.43
C GLU A 39 6.15 -24.66 -4.15
N ALA A 40 5.77 -23.96 -3.07
CA ALA A 40 6.44 -22.75 -2.62
C ALA A 40 7.92 -22.99 -2.23
N ARG A 41 8.22 -24.11 -1.58
CA ARG A 41 9.60 -24.50 -1.28
C ARG A 41 10.42 -24.74 -2.55
N GLU A 42 9.89 -25.46 -3.51
CA GLU A 42 10.56 -25.74 -4.79
C GLU A 42 10.84 -24.45 -5.56
N HIS A 43 9.89 -23.50 -5.55
CA HIS A 43 10.05 -22.18 -6.14
C HIS A 43 11.18 -21.37 -5.48
N LEU A 44 11.27 -21.37 -4.15
CA LEU A 44 12.38 -20.72 -3.44
C LEU A 44 13.74 -21.41 -3.73
N VAL A 45 13.77 -22.74 -3.82
CA VAL A 45 14.99 -23.50 -4.13
C VAL A 45 15.48 -23.22 -5.55
N SER A 46 14.59 -22.91 -6.50
CA SER A 46 14.97 -22.47 -7.85
C SER A 46 15.57 -21.05 -7.88
N GLY A 47 15.52 -20.32 -6.77
CA GLY A 47 16.06 -18.96 -6.65
C GLY A 47 15.04 -17.87 -6.86
N ASP A 48 13.75 -18.22 -6.96
CA ASP A 48 12.66 -17.28 -7.19
C ASP A 48 11.97 -16.87 -5.89
N SER A 49 11.49 -15.65 -5.81
CA SER A 49 10.76 -15.13 -4.64
C SER A 49 9.29 -15.57 -4.66
N ILE A 50 8.67 -15.79 -3.48
CA ILE A 50 7.26 -16.23 -3.38
C ILE A 50 6.29 -15.26 -4.09
N ARG A 51 6.61 -13.96 -4.19
CA ARG A 51 5.79 -12.98 -4.92
C ARG A 51 5.66 -13.26 -6.43
N SER A 52 6.57 -14.04 -7.00
CA SER A 52 6.51 -14.47 -8.40
C SER A 52 5.90 -15.87 -8.60
N LEU A 53 5.49 -16.53 -7.52
CA LEU A 53 4.84 -17.85 -7.59
C LEU A 53 3.44 -17.72 -8.18
N ASP A 54 3.20 -18.38 -9.31
CA ASP A 54 1.87 -18.47 -9.93
C ASP A 54 1.05 -19.58 -9.26
N ILE A 55 0.17 -19.19 -8.36
CA ILE A 55 -0.70 -20.09 -7.60
C ILE A 55 -2.11 -19.52 -7.53
N ASP A 56 -3.11 -20.43 -7.47
CA ASP A 56 -4.51 -20.06 -7.31
C ASP A 56 -4.73 -19.17 -6.07
N GLU A 57 -5.45 -18.05 -6.24
CA GLU A 57 -5.71 -17.08 -5.19
C GLU A 57 -6.35 -17.70 -3.94
N GLY A 58 -7.22 -18.71 -4.13
CA GLY A 58 -7.86 -19.45 -3.04
C GLY A 58 -6.86 -20.30 -2.23
N LEU A 59 -5.71 -20.66 -2.80
CA LEU A 59 -4.64 -21.41 -2.15
C LEU A 59 -3.57 -20.48 -1.54
N PHE A 60 -3.41 -19.28 -2.08
CA PHE A 60 -2.42 -18.30 -1.59
C PHE A 60 -2.63 -17.96 -0.11
N LYS A 61 -3.87 -18.01 0.39
CA LYS A 61 -4.19 -17.79 1.81
C LYS A 61 -3.36 -18.66 2.77
N PHE A 62 -2.97 -19.89 2.37
CA PHE A 62 -2.14 -20.77 3.20
C PHE A 62 -0.70 -20.25 3.32
N LEU A 63 -0.19 -19.59 2.28
CA LEU A 63 1.14 -18.93 2.31
C LEU A 63 1.07 -17.61 3.09
N ASP A 64 -0.03 -16.87 2.95
CA ASP A 64 -0.23 -15.60 3.64
C ASP A 64 -0.21 -15.76 5.18
N GLU A 65 -0.76 -16.87 5.70
CA GLU A 65 -0.68 -17.23 7.13
C GLU A 65 0.76 -17.38 7.63
N LEU A 66 1.72 -17.70 6.76
CA LEU A 66 3.12 -17.87 7.12
C LEU A 66 3.89 -16.55 7.21
N GLN A 67 3.31 -15.46 6.68
CA GLN A 67 3.91 -14.14 6.63
C GLN A 67 5.32 -14.15 6.02
N LEU A 68 5.50 -14.92 4.94
CA LEU A 68 6.78 -15.06 4.24
C LEU A 68 7.29 -13.69 3.77
N ILE A 69 8.58 -13.46 3.92
CA ILE A 69 9.20 -12.16 3.63
C ILE A 69 9.18 -11.90 2.12
N THR A 70 9.52 -12.93 1.33
CA THR A 70 9.59 -12.83 -0.13
C THR A 70 8.22 -12.86 -0.82
N ALA A 71 7.14 -13.11 -0.07
CA ALA A 71 5.76 -12.95 -0.55
C ALA A 71 5.30 -11.48 -0.56
N LYS A 72 5.96 -10.62 0.24
CA LYS A 72 5.58 -9.22 0.37
C LYS A 72 5.89 -8.43 -0.89
N PRO A 73 5.03 -7.49 -1.29
CA PRO A 73 5.33 -6.57 -2.37
C PRO A 73 6.55 -5.73 -2.05
N VAL A 74 7.34 -5.36 -3.07
CA VAL A 74 8.61 -4.67 -2.94
C VAL A 74 8.70 -3.45 -3.85
N ILE A 75 9.37 -2.41 -3.38
CA ILE A 75 9.82 -1.25 -4.17
C ILE A 75 11.33 -1.24 -4.13
N TYR A 76 11.98 -1.24 -5.30
CA TYR A 76 13.41 -1.03 -5.42
C TYR A 76 13.72 0.45 -5.48
N VAL A 77 14.38 0.97 -4.46
CA VAL A 77 14.78 2.38 -4.38
C VAL A 77 16.24 2.50 -4.82
N CYS A 78 16.45 3.06 -6.00
CA CYS A 78 17.77 3.36 -6.53
C CYS A 78 18.21 4.74 -6.07
N ASN A 79 19.12 4.78 -5.07
CA ASN A 79 19.72 6.02 -4.61
C ASN A 79 20.86 6.41 -5.54
N VAL A 80 20.74 7.56 -6.18
CA VAL A 80 21.68 8.07 -7.18
C VAL A 80 22.21 9.45 -6.81
N ASP A 81 23.24 9.89 -7.54
CA ASP A 81 23.74 11.26 -7.45
C ASP A 81 22.80 12.26 -8.16
N GLU A 82 23.06 13.55 -7.97
CA GLU A 82 22.27 14.65 -8.52
C GLU A 82 22.18 14.60 -10.06
N SER A 83 23.28 14.24 -10.72
CA SER A 83 23.32 14.18 -12.20
C SER A 83 22.44 13.06 -12.79
N SER A 84 22.14 12.05 -11.99
CA SER A 84 21.41 10.85 -12.39
C SER A 84 19.95 10.83 -11.92
N VAL A 85 19.52 11.80 -11.10
CA VAL A 85 18.19 11.74 -10.44
C VAL A 85 17.02 11.85 -11.40
N VAL A 86 17.20 12.55 -12.55
CA VAL A 86 16.16 12.73 -13.58
C VAL A 86 16.10 11.54 -14.53
N ASN A 87 17.25 11.11 -15.05
CA ASN A 87 17.33 10.13 -16.12
C ASN A 87 17.80 8.73 -15.69
N GLY A 88 18.26 8.59 -14.45
CA GLY A 88 18.91 7.37 -13.99
C GLY A 88 20.36 7.28 -14.51
N ASN A 89 20.94 6.09 -14.39
CA ASN A 89 22.26 5.73 -14.87
C ASN A 89 22.32 4.23 -15.20
N GLU A 90 23.45 3.75 -15.69
CA GLU A 90 23.67 2.34 -16.05
C GLU A 90 23.31 1.36 -14.92
N HIS A 91 23.58 1.73 -13.65
CA HIS A 91 23.24 0.87 -12.51
C HIS A 91 21.72 0.77 -12.32
N VAL A 92 20.99 1.86 -12.54
CA VAL A 92 19.51 1.85 -12.50
C VAL A 92 18.97 0.97 -13.62
N ASP A 93 19.52 1.04 -14.82
CA ASP A 93 19.08 0.23 -15.94
C ASP A 93 19.37 -1.26 -15.71
N ASN A 94 20.52 -1.59 -15.13
CA ASN A 94 20.83 -2.95 -14.72
C ASN A 94 19.84 -3.49 -13.66
N VAL A 95 19.41 -2.65 -12.70
CA VAL A 95 18.36 -3.02 -11.72
C VAL A 95 17.04 -3.28 -12.43
N LYS A 96 16.62 -2.41 -13.35
CA LYS A 96 15.40 -2.59 -14.15
C LYS A 96 15.38 -3.93 -14.89
N GLU A 97 16.51 -4.29 -15.53
CA GLU A 97 16.64 -5.56 -16.23
C GLU A 97 16.54 -6.77 -15.29
N LEU A 98 17.24 -6.70 -14.14
CA LEU A 98 17.26 -7.79 -13.17
C LEU A 98 15.89 -8.09 -12.55
N VAL A 99 15.05 -7.06 -12.34
CA VAL A 99 13.76 -7.22 -11.67
C VAL A 99 12.57 -7.16 -12.65
N ALA A 100 12.82 -7.19 -13.96
CA ALA A 100 11.78 -7.05 -14.98
C ALA A 100 10.63 -8.06 -14.85
N ASN A 101 10.92 -9.25 -14.30
CA ASN A 101 9.95 -10.33 -14.13
C ASN A 101 9.28 -10.35 -12.72
N GLU A 102 9.64 -9.42 -11.83
CA GLU A 102 9.16 -9.46 -10.44
C GLU A 102 7.88 -8.67 -10.18
N ASN A 103 7.34 -7.98 -11.19
CA ASN A 103 6.22 -7.03 -11.02
C ASN A 103 6.47 -6.01 -9.89
N ALA A 104 7.73 -5.61 -9.71
CA ALA A 104 8.17 -4.68 -8.68
C ALA A 104 8.29 -3.27 -9.22
N GLU A 105 7.96 -2.28 -8.40
CA GLU A 105 8.18 -0.88 -8.75
C GLU A 105 9.63 -0.46 -8.51
N ILE A 106 10.16 0.38 -9.39
CA ILE A 106 11.50 0.96 -9.27
C ILE A 106 11.37 2.46 -9.12
N LEU A 107 11.96 2.98 -8.06
CA LEU A 107 12.01 4.41 -7.79
C LEU A 107 13.46 4.90 -7.83
N VAL A 108 13.71 5.94 -8.61
CA VAL A 108 15.00 6.65 -8.63
C VAL A 108 14.87 7.91 -7.78
N LEU A 109 15.77 8.11 -6.83
CA LEU A 109 15.84 9.31 -6.00
C LEU A 109 17.30 9.60 -5.58
N GLY A 110 17.57 10.83 -5.19
CA GLY A 110 18.84 11.24 -4.60
C GLY A 110 18.65 11.57 -3.12
N ALA A 111 19.10 10.71 -2.21
CA ALA A 111 18.91 10.92 -0.77
C ALA A 111 19.50 12.25 -0.28
N ARG A 112 20.59 12.74 -0.89
CA ARG A 112 21.17 14.05 -0.60
C ARG A 112 20.22 15.19 -1.00
N ILE A 113 19.64 15.11 -2.19
CA ILE A 113 18.64 16.08 -2.68
C ILE A 113 17.43 16.12 -1.75
N GLU A 114 16.95 14.94 -1.31
CA GLU A 114 15.83 14.86 -0.37
C GLU A 114 16.15 15.53 0.97
N SER A 115 17.40 15.40 1.44
CA SER A 115 17.87 16.08 2.64
C SER A 115 17.88 17.61 2.45
N ASP A 116 18.42 18.08 1.33
CA ASP A 116 18.47 19.52 0.99
C ASP A 116 17.04 20.11 0.89
N ILE A 117 16.10 19.38 0.26
CA ILE A 117 14.68 19.78 0.17
C ILE A 117 14.04 19.85 1.57
N ALA A 118 14.37 18.92 2.47
CA ALA A 118 13.81 18.88 3.82
C ALA A 118 14.26 20.05 4.69
N GLU A 119 15.43 20.67 4.40
CA GLU A 119 15.94 21.85 5.08
C GLU A 119 15.26 23.16 4.64
N LEU A 120 14.54 23.15 3.52
CA LEU A 120 13.83 24.34 3.03
C LEU A 120 12.53 24.58 3.83
N ASP A 121 12.36 25.80 4.33
CA ASP A 121 11.26 26.12 5.26
C ASP A 121 9.91 26.31 4.57
N ASN A 122 9.88 26.79 3.31
CA ASN A 122 8.62 27.13 2.67
C ASN A 122 8.40 26.37 1.33
N PHE A 123 7.16 26.35 0.92
CA PHE A 123 6.71 25.62 -0.28
C PHE A 123 7.30 26.20 -1.58
N GLU A 124 7.41 27.52 -1.67
CA GLU A 124 7.90 28.19 -2.89
C GLU A 124 9.39 27.89 -3.12
N GLU A 125 10.20 27.91 -2.05
CA GLU A 125 11.61 27.54 -2.14
C GLU A 125 11.79 26.09 -2.56
N ARG A 126 11.01 25.17 -1.99
CA ARG A 126 11.03 23.75 -2.40
C ARG A 126 10.66 23.59 -3.86
N LYS A 127 9.66 24.31 -4.32
CA LYS A 127 9.20 24.25 -5.71
C LYS A 127 10.28 24.76 -6.66
N MET A 128 10.88 25.91 -6.37
CA MET A 128 11.97 26.47 -7.18
C MET A 128 13.17 25.52 -7.23
N PHE A 129 13.55 24.93 -6.09
CA PHE A 129 14.67 23.98 -6.03
C PHE A 129 14.41 22.72 -6.89
N LEU A 130 13.19 22.19 -6.84
CA LEU A 130 12.79 21.05 -7.69
C LEU A 130 12.80 21.42 -9.17
N GLU A 131 12.30 22.61 -9.54
CA GLU A 131 12.31 23.11 -10.92
C GLU A 131 13.74 23.28 -11.45
N ASP A 132 14.67 23.81 -10.65
CA ASP A 132 16.08 23.94 -11.00
C ASP A 132 16.76 22.59 -11.28
N LEU A 133 16.35 21.54 -10.56
CA LEU A 133 16.82 20.17 -10.77
C LEU A 133 16.08 19.44 -11.91
N GLY A 134 15.05 20.03 -12.51
CA GLY A 134 14.20 19.38 -13.51
C GLY A 134 13.28 18.30 -12.93
N LEU A 135 12.94 18.38 -11.64
CA LEU A 135 12.08 17.45 -10.93
C LEU A 135 10.68 18.03 -10.75
N GLU A 136 9.64 17.25 -11.05
CA GLU A 136 8.24 17.66 -10.83
C GLU A 136 7.82 17.57 -9.34
N GLN A 137 8.41 16.66 -8.59
CA GLN A 137 8.12 16.43 -7.17
C GLN A 137 9.30 15.74 -6.48
N ALA A 138 9.37 15.90 -5.16
CA ALA A 138 10.35 15.23 -4.32
C ALA A 138 10.25 13.69 -4.43
N GLY A 139 11.37 12.99 -4.34
CA GLY A 139 11.44 11.53 -4.38
C GLY A 139 10.69 10.88 -3.23
N VAL A 140 10.71 11.49 -2.03
CA VAL A 140 9.90 11.04 -0.87
C VAL A 140 8.40 11.07 -1.20
N SER A 141 7.91 12.09 -1.91
CA SER A 141 6.50 12.15 -2.33
C SER A 141 6.15 11.03 -3.32
N LYS A 142 7.06 10.71 -4.25
CA LYS A 142 6.92 9.56 -5.16
C LYS A 142 6.90 8.25 -4.39
N LEU A 143 7.83 8.09 -3.42
CA LEU A 143 7.92 6.89 -2.59
C LEU A 143 6.63 6.64 -1.81
N ILE A 144 6.06 7.67 -1.18
CA ILE A 144 4.79 7.56 -0.45
C ILE A 144 3.66 7.13 -1.39
N LYS A 145 3.52 7.78 -2.56
CA LYS A 145 2.47 7.44 -3.53
C LYS A 145 2.60 5.99 -4.03
N ASN A 146 3.82 5.56 -4.36
CA ASN A 146 4.10 4.22 -4.83
C ASN A 146 3.82 3.18 -3.74
N ALA A 147 4.23 3.44 -2.48
CA ALA A 147 3.94 2.57 -1.36
C ALA A 147 2.43 2.42 -1.09
N TYR A 148 1.68 3.53 -1.15
CA TYR A 148 0.22 3.50 -1.04
C TYR A 148 -0.42 2.70 -2.17
N SER A 149 0.04 2.92 -3.41
CA SER A 149 -0.46 2.17 -4.57
C SER A 149 -0.16 0.67 -4.44
N LEU A 150 1.07 0.31 -4.07
CA LEU A 150 1.52 -1.07 -3.94
C LEU A 150 0.76 -1.85 -2.86
N LEU A 151 0.35 -1.16 -1.80
CA LEU A 151 -0.38 -1.75 -0.66
C LEU A 151 -1.90 -1.61 -0.80
N ASP A 152 -2.40 -1.11 -1.95
CA ASP A 152 -3.82 -0.79 -2.17
C ASP A 152 -4.42 0.11 -1.09
N LEU A 153 -3.64 1.10 -0.66
CA LEU A 153 -4.07 2.07 0.34
C LEU A 153 -4.61 3.35 -0.32
N GLN A 154 -5.49 4.00 0.42
CA GLN A 154 -5.99 5.35 0.12
C GLN A 154 -6.31 6.09 1.41
N THR A 155 -6.50 7.40 1.30
CA THR A 155 -6.75 8.28 2.45
C THR A 155 -8.12 8.93 2.32
N TYR A 156 -8.87 8.96 3.42
CA TYR A 156 -10.00 9.87 3.59
C TYR A 156 -9.76 10.79 4.79
N PHE A 157 -10.50 11.88 4.86
CA PHE A 157 -10.37 12.87 5.92
C PHE A 157 -11.63 12.91 6.78
N THR A 158 -11.47 13.19 8.06
CA THR A 158 -12.53 13.70 8.91
C THR A 158 -12.19 15.13 9.30
N ALA A 159 -13.16 16.02 9.14
CA ALA A 159 -13.01 17.43 9.52
C ALA A 159 -14.12 17.77 10.52
N GLY A 160 -13.75 18.31 11.67
CA GLY A 160 -14.64 18.75 12.71
C GLY A 160 -14.06 19.97 13.44
N GLU A 161 -14.87 20.64 14.25
CA GLU A 161 -14.42 21.84 15.00
C GLU A 161 -13.22 21.58 15.92
N LYS A 162 -13.06 20.34 16.39
CA LYS A 162 -12.01 19.97 17.37
C LYS A 162 -10.80 19.32 16.74
N GLU A 163 -10.98 18.61 15.65
CA GLU A 163 -9.92 17.80 15.03
C GLU A 163 -10.16 17.67 13.53
N VAL A 164 -9.08 17.77 12.78
CA VAL A 164 -8.98 17.38 11.38
C VAL A 164 -7.98 16.23 11.28
N ARG A 165 -8.38 15.11 10.68
CA ARG A 165 -7.52 13.92 10.63
C ARG A 165 -7.61 13.19 9.30
N ALA A 166 -6.45 12.69 8.85
CA ALA A 166 -6.32 11.77 7.73
C ALA A 166 -6.36 10.32 8.24
N TRP A 167 -7.14 9.47 7.57
CA TRP A 167 -7.29 8.05 7.90
C TRP A 167 -6.89 7.21 6.70
N THR A 168 -5.97 6.28 6.92
CA THR A 168 -5.54 5.34 5.89
C THR A 168 -6.44 4.12 5.89
N ILE A 169 -6.96 3.77 4.71
CA ILE A 169 -7.83 2.61 4.47
C ILE A 169 -7.37 1.85 3.23
N LYS A 170 -7.83 0.62 3.07
CA LYS A 170 -7.64 -0.11 1.80
C LYS A 170 -8.63 0.39 0.74
N LYS A 171 -8.19 0.42 -0.51
CA LYS A 171 -9.06 0.68 -1.65
C LYS A 171 -10.21 -0.32 -1.68
N GLY A 172 -11.40 0.14 -2.05
CA GLY A 172 -12.60 -0.69 -2.09
C GLY A 172 -13.34 -0.81 -0.76
N MET A 173 -12.82 -0.28 0.34
CA MET A 173 -13.57 -0.24 1.60
C MET A 173 -14.84 0.61 1.49
N THR A 174 -15.94 0.07 2.04
CA THR A 174 -17.21 0.77 2.14
C THR A 174 -17.22 1.76 3.32
N ALA A 175 -18.16 2.71 3.33
CA ALA A 175 -18.26 3.72 4.38
C ALA A 175 -18.35 3.13 5.81
N PRO A 176 -19.09 2.05 6.09
CA PRO A 176 -19.04 1.40 7.40
C PRO A 176 -17.66 0.86 7.77
N GLN A 177 -16.98 0.19 6.83
CA GLN A 177 -15.64 -0.35 7.05
C GLN A 177 -14.63 0.77 7.32
N ALA A 178 -14.71 1.88 6.57
CA ALA A 178 -13.88 3.06 6.80
C ALA A 178 -14.16 3.70 8.17
N ALA A 179 -15.43 3.78 8.59
CA ALA A 179 -15.80 4.22 9.94
C ALA A 179 -15.23 3.30 11.03
N GLY A 180 -15.16 1.99 10.75
CA GLY A 180 -14.58 0.97 11.62
C GLY A 180 -13.09 1.18 11.91
N VAL A 181 -12.34 1.79 10.99
CA VAL A 181 -10.93 2.16 11.21
C VAL A 181 -10.77 3.23 12.29
N ILE A 182 -11.77 4.09 12.47
CA ILE A 182 -11.81 5.05 13.58
C ILE A 182 -12.13 4.33 14.89
N HIS A 183 -13.23 3.59 14.91
CA HIS A 183 -13.67 2.79 16.04
C HIS A 183 -14.68 1.72 15.60
N THR A 184 -14.59 0.52 16.20
CA THR A 184 -15.48 -0.62 15.87
C THR A 184 -16.97 -0.31 16.07
N ASP A 185 -17.32 0.55 17.02
CA ASP A 185 -18.71 0.94 17.26
C ASP A 185 -19.25 1.82 16.12
N PHE A 186 -18.41 2.58 15.44
CA PHE A 186 -18.81 3.39 14.27
C PHE A 186 -19.23 2.50 13.11
N GLU A 187 -18.56 1.38 12.92
CA GLU A 187 -18.93 0.37 11.91
C GLU A 187 -20.27 -0.28 12.26
N LYS A 188 -20.39 -0.80 13.51
CA LYS A 188 -21.59 -1.52 13.97
C LYS A 188 -22.83 -0.63 13.98
N GLY A 189 -22.67 0.59 14.46
CA GLY A 189 -23.76 1.56 14.58
C GLY A 189 -23.97 2.45 13.35
N PHE A 190 -23.26 2.19 12.23
CA PHE A 190 -23.29 3.04 11.04
C PHE A 190 -24.71 3.27 10.51
N ILE A 191 -25.09 4.55 10.33
CA ILE A 191 -26.37 4.96 9.75
C ILE A 191 -26.14 5.51 8.34
N LYS A 192 -25.29 6.52 8.20
CA LYS A 192 -24.96 7.22 6.94
C LYS A 192 -23.65 7.97 7.08
N ALA A 193 -23.06 8.34 5.94
CA ALA A 193 -21.95 9.27 5.86
C ALA A 193 -22.37 10.54 5.08
N GLU A 194 -21.97 11.69 5.57
CA GLU A 194 -21.97 12.95 4.84
C GLU A 194 -20.60 13.05 4.18
N VAL A 195 -20.55 13.18 2.85
CA VAL A 195 -19.32 13.09 2.06
C VAL A 195 -19.17 14.33 1.21
N ILE A 196 -18.00 14.94 1.24
CA ILE A 196 -17.58 16.06 0.40
C ILE A 196 -16.32 15.60 -0.36
N LYS A 197 -16.28 15.88 -1.66
CA LYS A 197 -15.04 15.65 -2.42
C LYS A 197 -13.99 16.68 -2.03
N PHE A 198 -12.73 16.26 -1.93
CA PHE A 198 -11.62 17.16 -1.58
C PHE A 198 -11.55 18.38 -2.52
N SER A 199 -11.75 18.17 -3.82
CA SER A 199 -11.78 19.25 -4.82
C SER A 199 -12.87 20.30 -4.52
N ASP A 200 -14.09 19.83 -4.18
CA ASP A 200 -15.19 20.72 -3.81
C ASP A 200 -14.87 21.46 -2.50
N PHE A 201 -14.26 20.77 -1.52
CA PHE A 201 -13.88 21.41 -0.26
C PHE A 201 -12.84 22.54 -0.47
N VAL A 202 -11.85 22.31 -1.33
CA VAL A 202 -10.84 23.32 -1.68
C VAL A 202 -11.46 24.49 -2.46
N GLU A 203 -12.36 24.20 -3.40
CA GLU A 203 -13.01 25.22 -4.23
C GLU A 203 -13.90 26.17 -3.40
N TYR A 204 -14.73 25.62 -2.51
CA TYR A 204 -15.69 26.40 -1.73
C TYR A 204 -15.16 26.86 -0.36
N GLY A 205 -14.04 26.34 0.12
CA GLY A 205 -13.31 26.77 1.30
C GLY A 205 -13.94 26.42 2.66
N SER A 206 -15.19 25.92 2.71
CA SER A 206 -15.85 25.51 3.96
C SER A 206 -16.96 24.49 3.72
N GLU A 207 -17.26 23.65 4.71
CA GLU A 207 -18.39 22.71 4.66
C GLU A 207 -19.74 23.42 4.44
N THR A 208 -19.93 24.60 5.04
CA THR A 208 -21.15 25.39 4.87
C THR A 208 -21.32 25.80 3.42
N SER A 209 -20.29 26.37 2.80
CA SER A 209 -20.34 26.80 1.40
C SER A 209 -20.53 25.61 0.44
N VAL A 210 -19.89 24.48 0.70
CA VAL A 210 -20.09 23.23 -0.06
C VAL A 210 -21.54 22.75 0.03
N LYS A 211 -22.15 22.82 1.23
CA LYS A 211 -23.55 22.44 1.45
C LYS A 211 -24.51 23.38 0.72
N GLU A 212 -24.28 24.68 0.79
CA GLU A 212 -25.08 25.69 0.06
C GLU A 212 -24.99 25.53 -1.46
N ALA A 213 -23.82 25.12 -1.96
CA ALA A 213 -23.60 24.76 -3.37
C ALA A 213 -24.21 23.39 -3.77
N GLY A 214 -24.82 22.66 -2.84
CA GLY A 214 -25.44 21.34 -3.09
C GLY A 214 -24.46 20.22 -3.37
N LYS A 215 -23.18 20.36 -2.97
CA LYS A 215 -22.10 19.41 -3.21
C LYS A 215 -21.89 18.41 -2.07
N LEU A 216 -22.53 18.62 -0.93
CA LEU A 216 -22.53 17.65 0.16
C LEU A 216 -23.43 16.47 -0.21
N MET A 217 -22.84 15.26 -0.24
CA MET A 217 -23.54 14.03 -0.55
C MET A 217 -23.89 13.26 0.72
N ILE A 218 -25.07 12.63 0.75
CA ILE A 218 -25.45 11.71 1.81
C ILE A 218 -25.34 10.30 1.26
N GLN A 219 -24.48 9.48 1.86
CA GLN A 219 -24.14 8.14 1.39
C GLN A 219 -24.51 7.06 2.41
N GLY A 220 -24.96 5.91 1.90
CA GLY A 220 -25.35 4.73 2.68
C GLY A 220 -24.22 3.72 2.85
N LYS A 221 -24.60 2.52 3.29
CA LYS A 221 -23.67 1.42 3.63
C LYS A 221 -22.85 0.91 2.45
N GLU A 222 -23.41 0.99 1.24
CA GLU A 222 -22.77 0.46 0.01
C GLU A 222 -21.80 1.46 -0.64
N TYR A 223 -21.67 2.65 -0.07
CA TYR A 223 -20.77 3.66 -0.62
C TYR A 223 -19.32 3.22 -0.46
N VAL A 224 -18.63 3.06 -1.59
CA VAL A 224 -17.18 2.82 -1.61
C VAL A 224 -16.46 4.15 -1.47
N VAL A 225 -15.66 4.29 -0.43
CA VAL A 225 -14.89 5.49 -0.13
C VAL A 225 -13.86 5.73 -1.23
N ASN A 226 -13.70 6.97 -1.65
CA ASN A 226 -12.68 7.37 -2.62
C ASN A 226 -11.55 8.14 -1.92
N ASP A 227 -10.38 8.11 -2.56
CA ASP A 227 -9.23 8.87 -2.07
C ASP A 227 -9.54 10.37 -2.00
N GLY A 228 -9.21 10.98 -0.87
CA GLY A 228 -9.47 12.40 -0.61
C GLY A 228 -10.90 12.73 -0.17
N ASP A 229 -11.81 11.77 0.00
CA ASP A 229 -13.14 12.08 0.54
C ASP A 229 -13.04 12.71 1.93
N VAL A 230 -13.74 13.83 2.15
CA VAL A 230 -13.93 14.43 3.49
C VAL A 230 -15.24 13.92 4.03
N MET A 231 -15.21 13.18 5.14
CA MET A 231 -16.35 12.40 5.61
C MET A 231 -16.75 12.74 7.03
N HIS A 232 -18.05 12.76 7.26
CA HIS A 232 -18.63 12.84 8.59
C HIS A 232 -19.62 11.69 8.80
N PHE A 233 -19.28 10.77 9.72
CA PHE A 233 -20.09 9.58 9.98
C PHE A 233 -21.21 9.87 10.99
N ARG A 234 -22.41 9.39 10.69
CA ARG A 234 -23.55 9.35 11.60
C ARG A 234 -23.78 7.90 12.01
N PHE A 235 -23.70 7.64 13.30
CA PHE A 235 -23.84 6.32 13.88
C PHE A 235 -24.66 6.38 15.17
N ASN A 236 -25.21 5.24 15.56
CA ASN A 236 -25.91 5.06 16.83
C ASN A 236 -25.25 3.91 17.57
N VAL A 237 -24.92 4.12 18.85
CA VAL A 237 -24.27 3.13 19.73
C VAL A 237 -25.27 2.67 20.77
#